data_a19b116770e399b326bc764f26507cc3
#
_entry.id   a19b116770e399b326bc764f26507cc3
#
_cell.length_a   1.000
_cell.length_b   1.000
_cell.length_c   1.000
_cell.angle_alpha   90.00
_cell.angle_beta   90.00
_cell.angle_gamma   90.00
#
_symmetry.space_group_name_H-M   'P 1'
#
loop_
_entity.id
_entity.type
_entity.pdbx_description
1 polymer ?
#
loop_
_entity_poly.entity_id
_entity_poly.type
_entity_poly.pdbx_seq_one_letter_code
_entity_poly.pdbx_strand_id
1 'polypeptide(L)'
;PQCELGVTGKLQALVNNHLVYEAIPDCGYALGVEFAPDILRNGENQIVFKTEKGNYIVELIKIKSELKEIVQPVYFFDLDEDEFDDVEDDSDDIYLKITFVDDNEQKEGRININGVETNIYQRDRVYKKKINDYLIEGNNAIKIIPDEILQIVELEVYRDN
;
A
#
# COMPACT_ATOMS: atom_id res chain seq x y z
N PRO A 1 -14.63 0.43 26.21
CA PRO A 1 -14.05 -0.07 27.47
C PRO A 1 -15.15 -0.43 28.50
N GLN A 2 -14.86 -1.38 29.36
CA GLN A 2 -15.65 -1.60 30.56
C GLN A 2 -15.02 -0.82 31.71
N CYS A 3 -15.86 -0.33 32.63
CA CYS A 3 -15.44 0.48 33.78
C CYS A 3 -15.99 -0.09 35.08
N GLU A 4 -15.23 0.09 36.13
CA GLU A 4 -15.72 -0.17 37.50
C GLU A 4 -16.59 1.00 37.99
N LEU A 5 -17.83 0.72 38.39
CA LEU A 5 -18.79 1.74 38.79
C LEU A 5 -18.30 2.48 40.06
N GLY A 6 -18.18 3.80 39.94
CA GLY A 6 -17.99 4.71 41.08
C GLY A 6 -16.63 5.39 41.21
N VAL A 7 -15.59 4.98 40.43
CA VAL A 7 -14.29 5.64 40.48
C VAL A 7 -13.72 5.68 39.04
N THR A 8 -14.24 6.57 38.20
CA THR A 8 -13.73 6.74 36.86
C THR A 8 -12.96 8.05 36.75
N GLY A 9 -11.67 7.96 36.43
CA GLY A 9 -10.83 9.10 36.05
C GLY A 9 -10.73 9.23 34.54
N LYS A 10 -9.95 10.17 34.05
CA LYS A 10 -9.65 10.28 32.63
C LYS A 10 -8.86 9.05 32.14
N LEU A 11 -9.25 8.52 31.01
CA LEU A 11 -8.48 7.55 30.24
C LEU A 11 -7.70 8.30 29.17
N GLN A 12 -6.41 8.06 29.10
CA GLN A 12 -5.54 8.53 28.02
C GLN A 12 -5.16 7.36 27.12
N ALA A 13 -5.19 7.58 25.82
CA ALA A 13 -4.58 6.67 24.85
C ALA A 13 -3.45 7.40 24.11
N LEU A 14 -2.28 6.77 24.04
CA LEU A 14 -1.12 7.29 23.34
C LEU A 14 -0.71 6.29 22.26
N VAL A 15 -0.38 6.81 21.09
CA VAL A 15 0.24 6.06 19.99
C VAL A 15 1.65 6.60 19.79
N ASN A 16 2.67 5.75 19.93
CA ASN A 16 4.08 6.12 19.84
C ASN A 16 4.45 7.36 20.69
N ASN A 17 3.90 7.44 21.92
CA ASN A 17 4.01 8.55 22.86
C ASN A 17 3.25 9.84 22.47
N HIS A 18 2.50 9.87 21.36
CA HIS A 18 1.61 10.98 21.03
C HIS A 18 0.23 10.74 21.64
N LEU A 19 -0.27 11.72 22.38
CA LEU A 19 -1.60 11.66 22.99
C LEU A 19 -2.66 11.78 21.90
N VAL A 20 -3.48 10.74 21.72
CA VAL A 20 -4.54 10.69 20.71
C VAL A 20 -5.94 10.76 21.32
N TYR A 21 -6.06 10.48 22.63
CA TYR A 21 -7.32 10.54 23.34
C TYR A 21 -7.10 10.87 24.81
N GLU A 22 -7.92 11.78 25.36
CA GLU A 22 -7.98 12.06 26.80
C GLU A 22 -9.40 12.50 27.19
N ALA A 23 -10.17 11.62 27.79
CA ALA A 23 -11.46 11.91 28.38
C ALA A 23 -11.91 10.81 29.36
N ILE A 24 -13.05 11.00 30.01
CA ILE A 24 -13.77 9.93 30.73
C ILE A 24 -14.64 9.25 29.65
N PRO A 25 -14.36 8.00 29.25
CA PRO A 25 -15.13 7.34 28.22
C PRO A 25 -16.49 6.86 28.73
N ASP A 26 -17.47 6.78 27.84
CA ASP A 26 -18.71 6.07 28.12
C ASP A 26 -18.46 4.57 28.22
N CYS A 27 -18.76 3.99 29.38
CA CYS A 27 -18.52 2.58 29.66
C CYS A 27 -19.49 1.68 28.88
N GLY A 28 -19.01 0.55 28.38
CA GLY A 28 -19.81 -0.43 27.64
C GLY A 28 -19.96 -0.12 26.14
N TYR A 29 -19.46 1.01 25.67
CA TYR A 29 -19.52 1.39 24.26
C TYR A 29 -18.14 1.33 23.58
N ALA A 30 -18.16 1.13 22.25
CA ALA A 30 -16.95 1.26 21.45
C ALA A 30 -16.55 2.74 21.36
N LEU A 31 -15.28 3.02 21.59
CA LEU A 31 -14.70 4.35 21.47
C LEU A 31 -13.96 4.45 20.14
N GLY A 32 -14.41 5.33 19.26
CA GLY A 32 -13.71 5.70 18.04
C GLY A 32 -12.75 6.86 18.29
N VAL A 33 -11.49 6.69 17.92
CA VAL A 33 -10.46 7.74 18.01
C VAL A 33 -9.79 7.85 16.67
N GLU A 34 -9.84 9.02 16.06
CA GLU A 34 -9.13 9.33 14.81
C GLU A 34 -7.84 10.08 15.14
N PHE A 35 -6.77 9.74 14.45
CA PHE A 35 -5.49 10.42 14.58
C PHE A 35 -4.75 10.47 13.24
N ALA A 36 -3.85 11.42 13.09
CA ALA A 36 -3.08 11.60 11.89
C ALA A 36 -2.05 10.45 11.70
N PRO A 37 -1.84 9.97 10.47
CA PRO A 37 -0.95 8.85 10.20
C PRO A 37 0.54 9.16 10.39
N ASP A 38 0.93 10.43 10.47
CA ASP A 38 2.31 10.90 10.65
C ASP A 38 2.95 10.49 11.99
N ILE A 39 2.12 10.13 12.98
CA ILE A 39 2.60 9.58 14.25
C ILE A 39 2.92 8.08 14.19
N LEU A 40 2.54 7.40 13.10
CA LEU A 40 2.86 6.00 12.86
C LEU A 40 4.29 5.84 12.31
N ARG A 41 4.89 4.70 12.63
CA ARG A 41 6.25 4.33 12.19
C ARG A 41 6.19 3.12 11.28
N ASN A 42 7.15 3.01 10.37
CA ASN A 42 7.37 1.76 9.67
C ASN A 42 7.81 0.67 10.68
N GLY A 43 7.15 -0.49 10.66
CA GLY A 43 7.39 -1.58 11.59
C GLY A 43 6.50 -1.48 12.84
N GLU A 44 7.08 -1.65 14.02
CA GLU A 44 6.34 -1.72 15.28
C GLU A 44 5.80 -0.38 15.74
N ASN A 45 4.52 -0.35 16.10
CA ASN A 45 3.85 0.77 16.71
C ASN A 45 3.33 0.37 18.08
N GLN A 46 3.44 1.28 19.05
CA GLN A 46 3.04 1.06 20.42
C GLN A 46 1.78 1.86 20.77
N ILE A 47 0.80 1.18 21.36
CA ILE A 47 -0.37 1.83 21.96
C ILE A 47 -0.29 1.68 23.48
N VAL A 48 -0.38 2.80 24.20
CA VAL A 48 -0.33 2.83 25.66
C VAL A 48 -1.60 3.46 26.20
N PHE A 49 -2.25 2.77 27.13
CA PHE A 49 -3.39 3.30 27.89
C PHE A 49 -2.92 3.70 29.28
N LYS A 50 -3.36 4.87 29.75
CA LYS A 50 -3.10 5.37 31.11
C LYS A 50 -4.38 5.88 31.72
N THR A 51 -4.51 5.72 33.01
CA THR A 51 -5.63 6.29 33.79
C THR A 51 -5.11 6.98 35.06
N GLU A 52 -5.74 8.08 35.44
CA GLU A 52 -5.41 8.79 36.68
C GLU A 52 -6.08 8.13 37.89
N LYS A 53 -7.28 7.61 37.71
CA LYS A 53 -8.07 6.94 38.77
C LYS A 53 -8.96 5.85 38.17
N GLY A 54 -9.19 4.81 38.95
CA GLY A 54 -10.06 3.71 38.57
C GLY A 54 -9.38 2.69 37.64
N ASN A 55 -10.16 1.69 37.27
CA ASN A 55 -9.72 0.60 36.40
C ASN A 55 -10.57 0.58 35.16
N TYR A 56 -9.92 0.45 34.00
CA TYR A 56 -10.54 0.24 32.72
C TYR A 56 -10.10 -1.10 32.14
N ILE A 57 -11.03 -1.83 31.57
CA ILE A 57 -10.74 -3.05 30.83
C ILE A 57 -10.93 -2.73 29.34
N VAL A 58 -9.86 -2.89 28.56
CA VAL A 58 -9.88 -2.78 27.10
C VAL A 58 -9.95 -4.19 26.55
N GLU A 59 -11.13 -4.58 26.04
CA GLU A 59 -11.37 -5.95 25.56
C GLU A 59 -10.92 -6.15 24.11
N LEU A 60 -11.06 -5.11 23.28
CA LEU A 60 -10.75 -5.18 21.87
C LEU A 60 -10.17 -3.84 21.38
N ILE A 61 -9.07 -3.92 20.66
CA ILE A 61 -8.53 -2.81 19.91
C ILE A 61 -8.63 -3.17 18.42
N LYS A 62 -9.32 -2.34 17.64
CA LYS A 62 -9.40 -2.46 16.18
C LYS A 62 -8.81 -1.22 15.56
N ILE A 63 -7.80 -1.39 14.72
CA ILE A 63 -7.21 -0.30 13.96
C ILE A 63 -7.70 -0.41 12.52
N LYS A 64 -8.21 0.70 11.98
CA LYS A 64 -8.56 0.86 10.57
C LYS A 64 -7.73 2.01 10.02
N SER A 65 -6.94 1.77 9.01
CA SER A 65 -6.23 2.80 8.26
C SER A 65 -6.84 2.94 6.87
N GLU A 66 -7.03 4.17 6.43
CA GLU A 66 -7.40 4.49 5.05
C GLU A 66 -6.23 5.28 4.45
N LEU A 67 -5.67 4.76 3.37
CA LEU A 67 -4.67 5.49 2.59
C LEU A 67 -5.39 6.62 1.84
N LYS A 68 -5.10 7.88 2.22
CA LYS A 68 -5.67 9.06 1.54
C LYS A 68 -4.94 9.43 0.25
N GLU A 69 -3.70 8.97 0.09
CA GLU A 69 -2.93 9.12 -1.14
C GLU A 69 -2.39 7.75 -1.56
N ILE A 70 -2.79 7.31 -2.73
CA ILE A 70 -2.16 6.19 -3.40
C ILE A 70 -0.93 6.76 -4.10
N VAL A 71 0.26 6.51 -3.55
CA VAL A 71 1.50 6.77 -4.28
C VAL A 71 1.52 5.82 -5.46
N GLN A 72 1.44 6.37 -6.68
CA GLN A 72 1.55 5.61 -7.92
C GLN A 72 3.03 5.60 -8.33
N PRO A 73 3.77 4.53 -8.07
CA PRO A 73 5.18 4.49 -8.42
C PRO A 73 5.36 4.55 -9.94
N VAL A 74 6.35 5.33 -10.36
CA VAL A 74 6.78 5.40 -11.76
C VAL A 74 8.19 4.84 -11.83
N TYR A 75 8.39 3.86 -12.69
CA TYR A 75 9.67 3.22 -12.98
C TYR A 75 10.16 3.70 -14.34
N PHE A 76 11.46 3.92 -14.46
CA PHE A 76 12.08 4.38 -15.70
C PHE A 76 13.15 3.40 -16.15
N PHE A 77 13.28 3.23 -17.46
CA PHE A 77 14.37 2.51 -18.10
C PHE A 77 14.65 3.11 -19.46
N ASP A 78 15.88 3.01 -19.93
CA ASP A 78 16.30 3.54 -21.22
C ASP A 78 16.47 2.41 -22.23
N LEU A 79 16.15 2.69 -23.49
CA LEU A 79 16.52 1.91 -24.66
C LEU A 79 17.38 2.80 -25.56
N ASP A 80 18.58 2.38 -25.87
CA ASP A 80 19.38 3.08 -26.85
C ASP A 80 18.86 2.83 -28.29
N GLU A 81 19.45 3.53 -29.27
CA GLU A 81 19.02 3.46 -30.67
C GLU A 81 19.08 2.01 -31.21
N ASP A 82 20.19 1.30 -30.96
CA ASP A 82 20.38 -0.07 -31.47
C ASP A 82 19.36 -1.03 -30.81
N GLU A 83 19.12 -0.86 -29.50
CA GLU A 83 18.14 -1.65 -28.74
C GLU A 83 16.70 -1.39 -29.18
N PHE A 84 16.37 -0.13 -29.53
CA PHE A 84 15.05 0.22 -29.98
C PHE A 84 14.79 -0.29 -31.42
N ASP A 85 15.78 -0.23 -32.29
CA ASP A 85 15.71 -0.78 -33.66
C ASP A 85 15.42 -2.29 -33.64
N ASP A 86 16.10 -3.05 -32.74
CA ASP A 86 15.85 -4.48 -32.55
C ASP A 86 14.41 -4.78 -32.07
N VAL A 87 13.82 -3.88 -31.28
CA VAL A 87 12.42 -3.98 -30.85
C VAL A 87 11.44 -3.63 -31.96
N GLU A 88 11.72 -2.59 -32.76
CA GLU A 88 10.87 -2.14 -33.87
C GLU A 88 10.83 -3.17 -35.01
N ASP A 89 11.95 -3.84 -35.28
CA ASP A 89 12.08 -4.89 -36.30
C ASP A 89 11.59 -6.28 -35.83
N ASP A 90 11.00 -6.37 -34.60
CA ASP A 90 10.56 -7.64 -33.98
C ASP A 90 11.69 -8.68 -33.84
N SER A 91 12.96 -8.27 -33.82
CA SER A 91 14.09 -9.16 -33.59
C SER A 91 14.29 -9.48 -32.09
N ASP A 92 13.86 -8.57 -31.22
CA ASP A 92 13.88 -8.75 -29.77
C ASP A 92 12.50 -8.50 -29.13
N ASP A 93 12.17 -9.34 -28.15
CA ASP A 93 10.94 -9.22 -27.36
C ASP A 93 11.23 -8.67 -25.96
N ILE A 94 10.64 -7.53 -25.62
CA ILE A 94 10.73 -6.96 -24.27
C ILE A 94 9.46 -7.28 -23.47
N TYR A 95 9.67 -7.80 -22.28
CA TYR A 95 8.61 -8.19 -21.37
C TYR A 95 8.64 -7.38 -20.07
N LEU A 96 7.48 -6.94 -19.66
CA LEU A 96 7.21 -6.51 -18.30
C LEU A 96 6.74 -7.71 -17.48
N LYS A 97 7.41 -7.97 -16.37
CA LYS A 97 7.03 -8.97 -15.38
C LYS A 97 6.79 -8.30 -14.03
N ILE A 98 5.64 -8.55 -13.45
CA ILE A 98 5.29 -8.11 -12.10
C ILE A 98 5.02 -9.34 -11.25
N THR A 99 5.74 -9.47 -10.15
CA THR A 99 5.54 -10.53 -9.17
C THR A 99 4.82 -9.94 -7.96
N PHE A 100 3.64 -10.45 -7.66
CA PHE A 100 2.84 -10.07 -6.51
C PHE A 100 3.13 -10.97 -5.30
N VAL A 101 2.68 -10.54 -4.12
CA VAL A 101 2.61 -11.42 -2.95
C VAL A 101 1.65 -12.58 -3.27
N ASP A 102 2.01 -13.79 -2.80
CA ASP A 102 1.20 -15.00 -3.00
C ASP A 102 0.10 -15.09 -1.93
N ASP A 103 -1.05 -14.48 -2.19
CA ASP A 103 -2.17 -14.33 -1.27
C ASP A 103 -3.51 -14.85 -1.83
N ASN A 104 -3.53 -15.37 -3.07
CA ASN A 104 -4.72 -15.77 -3.83
C ASN A 104 -5.78 -14.66 -4.03
N GLU A 105 -5.46 -13.42 -3.67
CA GLU A 105 -6.36 -12.27 -3.86
C GLU A 105 -6.42 -11.87 -5.34
N GLN A 106 -7.53 -11.23 -5.73
CA GLN A 106 -7.66 -10.64 -7.06
C GLN A 106 -6.68 -9.46 -7.18
N LYS A 107 -5.91 -9.44 -8.28
CA LYS A 107 -5.03 -8.31 -8.65
C LYS A 107 -5.76 -7.50 -9.71
N GLU A 108 -6.12 -6.27 -9.36
CA GLU A 108 -6.88 -5.38 -10.23
C GLU A 108 -6.25 -4.00 -10.26
N GLY A 109 -6.02 -3.49 -11.49
CA GLY A 109 -5.38 -2.21 -11.69
C GLY A 109 -5.04 -1.98 -13.16
N ARG A 110 -4.29 -0.89 -13.42
CA ARG A 110 -3.83 -0.52 -14.75
C ARG A 110 -2.33 -0.28 -14.75
N ILE A 111 -1.71 -0.53 -15.88
CA ILE A 111 -0.33 -0.17 -16.17
C ILE A 111 -0.37 0.88 -17.26
N ASN A 112 0.25 2.00 -17.03
CA ASN A 112 0.47 3.02 -18.03
C ASN A 112 1.95 2.95 -18.48
N ILE A 113 2.17 2.68 -19.75
CA ILE A 113 3.51 2.65 -20.36
C ILE A 113 3.54 3.78 -21.39
N ASN A 114 4.38 4.78 -21.18
CA ASN A 114 4.52 5.93 -22.08
C ASN A 114 3.19 6.60 -22.47
N GLY A 115 2.20 6.62 -21.56
CA GLY A 115 0.89 7.21 -21.80
C GLY A 115 -0.18 6.21 -22.30
N VAL A 116 0.18 4.98 -22.66
CA VAL A 116 -0.78 3.94 -23.09
C VAL A 116 -1.14 3.04 -21.91
N GLU A 117 -2.43 2.86 -21.65
CA GLU A 117 -2.92 2.07 -20.51
C GLU A 117 -3.26 0.62 -20.93
N THR A 118 -2.94 -0.31 -20.05
CA THR A 118 -3.34 -1.72 -20.13
C THR A 118 -3.78 -2.23 -18.76
N ASN A 119 -4.67 -3.21 -18.72
CA ASN A 119 -5.26 -3.69 -17.48
C ASN A 119 -4.46 -4.84 -16.86
N ILE A 120 -4.45 -4.87 -15.53
CA ILE A 120 -4.14 -6.04 -14.72
C ILE A 120 -5.48 -6.57 -14.20
N TYR A 121 -5.80 -7.83 -14.48
CA TYR A 121 -6.98 -8.50 -13.94
C TYR A 121 -6.69 -9.99 -13.84
N GLN A 122 -6.16 -10.44 -12.72
CA GLN A 122 -5.77 -11.84 -12.52
C GLN A 122 -5.66 -12.21 -11.04
N ARG A 123 -5.59 -13.51 -10.75
CA ARG A 123 -5.26 -14.04 -9.42
C ARG A 123 -3.85 -14.61 -9.34
N ASP A 124 -3.24 -14.84 -10.49
CA ASP A 124 -1.90 -15.40 -10.56
C ASP A 124 -0.88 -14.48 -9.89
N ARG A 125 0.10 -15.10 -9.27
CA ARG A 125 1.20 -14.39 -8.61
C ARG A 125 2.07 -13.58 -9.58
N VAL A 126 2.18 -14.03 -10.83
CA VAL A 126 3.04 -13.39 -11.84
C VAL A 126 2.20 -12.87 -12.99
N TYR A 127 2.34 -11.57 -13.25
CA TYR A 127 1.86 -10.92 -14.46
C TYR A 127 3.02 -10.78 -15.44
N LYS A 128 2.85 -11.25 -16.68
CA LYS A 128 3.83 -11.12 -17.77
C LYS A 128 3.15 -10.53 -19.01
N LYS A 129 3.76 -9.54 -19.63
CA LYS A 129 3.24 -8.90 -20.84
C LYS A 129 4.38 -8.47 -21.77
N LYS A 130 4.30 -8.82 -23.06
CA LYS A 130 5.13 -8.22 -24.11
C LYS A 130 4.74 -6.75 -24.23
N ILE A 131 5.73 -5.86 -24.25
CA ILE A 131 5.51 -4.42 -24.20
C ILE A 131 6.10 -3.66 -25.39
N ASN A 132 6.63 -4.34 -26.43
CA ASN A 132 7.24 -3.72 -27.61
C ASN A 132 6.40 -2.55 -28.18
N ASP A 133 5.08 -2.77 -28.36
CA ASP A 133 4.17 -1.78 -28.96
C ASP A 133 4.00 -0.48 -28.13
N TYR A 134 4.51 -0.45 -26.91
CA TYR A 134 4.38 0.68 -25.97
C TYR A 134 5.70 1.44 -25.78
N LEU A 135 6.80 0.94 -26.36
CA LEU A 135 8.14 1.47 -26.13
C LEU A 135 8.47 2.61 -27.09
N ILE A 136 9.41 3.45 -26.65
CA ILE A 136 9.99 4.53 -27.44
C ILE A 136 11.50 4.48 -27.28
N GLU A 137 12.24 5.03 -28.24
CA GLU A 137 13.66 5.28 -28.11
C GLU A 137 13.94 6.20 -26.91
N GLY A 138 15.00 5.91 -26.17
CA GLY A 138 15.41 6.64 -24.98
C GLY A 138 14.61 6.26 -23.73
N ASN A 139 14.20 7.26 -22.95
CA ASN A 139 13.62 7.05 -21.61
C ASN A 139 12.16 6.61 -21.67
N ASN A 140 11.92 5.40 -21.19
CA ASN A 140 10.60 4.80 -21.05
C ASN A 140 10.10 4.87 -19.60
N ALA A 141 8.80 5.08 -19.43
CA ALA A 141 8.15 5.20 -18.13
C ALA A 141 7.03 4.17 -17.95
N ILE A 142 7.07 3.42 -16.85
CA ILE A 142 6.02 2.49 -16.43
C ILE A 142 5.42 3.00 -15.14
N LYS A 143 4.11 3.28 -15.15
CA LYS A 143 3.34 3.69 -13.97
C LYS A 143 2.32 2.62 -13.62
N ILE A 144 2.31 2.18 -12.38
CA ILE A 144 1.29 1.26 -11.86
C ILE A 144 0.17 2.07 -11.23
N ILE A 145 -1.06 1.81 -11.65
CA ILE A 145 -2.28 2.47 -11.18
C ILE A 145 -3.17 1.38 -10.58
N PRO A 146 -3.09 1.14 -9.27
CA PRO A 146 -3.90 0.12 -8.61
C PRO A 146 -5.35 0.59 -8.47
N ASP A 147 -6.32 -0.27 -8.79
CA ASP A 147 -7.74 -0.06 -8.48
C ASP A 147 -8.07 -0.58 -7.07
N GLU A 148 -7.31 -1.58 -6.60
CA GLU A 148 -7.28 -2.08 -5.23
C GLU A 148 -5.82 -2.15 -4.73
N ILE A 149 -5.61 -2.57 -3.48
CA ILE A 149 -4.25 -2.68 -2.93
C ILE A 149 -3.48 -3.78 -3.67
N LEU A 150 -2.46 -3.39 -4.44
CA LEU A 150 -1.52 -4.31 -5.08
C LEU A 150 -0.23 -4.39 -4.26
N GLN A 151 0.09 -5.58 -3.76
CA GLN A 151 1.35 -5.84 -3.07
C GLN A 151 2.35 -6.42 -4.07
N ILE A 152 3.23 -5.55 -4.60
CA ILE A 152 4.26 -5.91 -5.57
C ILE A 152 5.54 -6.28 -4.84
N VAL A 153 6.07 -7.46 -5.11
CA VAL A 153 7.35 -7.95 -4.61
C VAL A 153 8.49 -7.53 -5.54
N GLU A 154 8.23 -7.60 -6.85
CA GLU A 154 9.25 -7.35 -7.87
C GLU A 154 8.59 -6.81 -9.14
N LEU A 155 9.24 -5.86 -9.78
CA LEU A 155 8.94 -5.41 -11.13
C LEU A 155 10.21 -5.49 -11.96
N GLU A 156 10.15 -6.18 -13.07
CA GLU A 156 11.28 -6.46 -13.95
C GLU A 156 10.88 -6.15 -15.41
N VAL A 157 11.77 -5.47 -16.11
CA VAL A 157 11.72 -5.34 -17.58
C VAL A 157 12.92 -6.10 -18.11
N TYR A 158 12.69 -7.04 -19.01
CA TYR A 158 13.76 -7.90 -19.53
C TYR A 158 13.53 -8.28 -20.99
N ARG A 159 14.61 -8.65 -21.67
CA ARG A 159 14.60 -9.21 -23.01
C ARG A 159 14.44 -10.73 -22.94
N ASP A 160 13.66 -11.28 -23.87
CA ASP A 160 13.49 -12.73 -24.08
C ASP A 160 14.00 -13.01 -25.50
N ASN A 161 15.25 -13.49 -25.56
CA ASN A 161 15.97 -13.80 -26.82
C ASN A 161 15.55 -15.16 -27.39
#